data_0bee95a98a0f8385da47d7f98f3ba211
#
_entry.id   0bee95a98a0f8385da47d7f98f3ba211
#
_cell.length_a   1.000
_cell.length_b   1.000
_cell.length_c   1.000
_cell.angle_alpha   90.00
_cell.angle_beta   90.00
_cell.angle_gamma   90.00
#
_symmetry.space_group_name_H-M   'P 1'
#
loop_
_entity.id
_entity.type
_entity.pdbx_description
1 polymer ?
#
loop_
_entity_poly.entity_id
_entity_poly.type
_entity_poly.pdbx_seq_one_letter_code
_entity_poly.pdbx_strand_id
1 'polypeptide(L)'
;MRIAYVLESLELSGGVKVVVEHAAGLKARGHDVVLVTRDGRHDWLDVPVRVHEVPAFDASTLPEADVHVATWFPTVVPVVNARRAARIFHFCQGYEAPHPHTFHRLEEIEEAYRQKIPKLLVSAHLLPLLEGRYPGPFHVLPQAISARDFAPPDPERARPRRPPVLGVVGPFEAPLKGIGVALRAVAKLREGGRDVRLHRASALPLTEAERARGAPDAYSHALPAAAMPAWYHGLDVLLHPSFDAEGFPLPPLEALAAGVPVVLTDIPSFAPLPADAVARVRAGDASGMAREAARLLDEPDLWAERRARGMEVARSYSLDRVLDRLEALFSQKMS
;
A
#
# COMPACT_ATOMS: atom_id res chain seq x y z
N MET A 1 -15.87 -5.52 21.07
CA MET A 1 -16.80 -5.72 19.94
C MET A 1 -16.38 -6.96 19.16
N ARG A 2 -17.35 -7.64 18.51
CA ARG A 2 -17.08 -8.66 17.52
C ARG A 2 -16.98 -7.99 16.15
N ILE A 3 -15.86 -8.15 15.48
CA ILE A 3 -15.53 -7.46 14.21
C ILE A 3 -15.14 -8.52 13.17
N ALA A 4 -15.77 -8.51 12.00
CA ALA A 4 -15.39 -9.35 10.89
C ALA A 4 -14.94 -8.51 9.69
N TYR A 5 -13.70 -8.71 9.26
CA TYR A 5 -13.21 -8.22 7.98
C TYR A 5 -13.48 -9.28 6.91
N VAL A 6 -14.09 -8.87 5.81
CA VAL A 6 -14.47 -9.77 4.71
C VAL A 6 -13.62 -9.47 3.49
N LEU A 7 -12.82 -10.45 3.07
CA LEU A 7 -11.86 -10.38 1.96
C LEU A 7 -12.13 -11.50 0.95
N GLU A 8 -11.83 -11.28 -0.33
CA GLU A 8 -11.87 -12.34 -1.35
C GLU A 8 -10.80 -13.40 -1.13
N SER A 9 -9.56 -12.99 -0.82
CA SER A 9 -8.41 -13.86 -0.57
C SER A 9 -7.45 -13.22 0.42
N LEU A 10 -6.52 -14.03 0.94
CA LEU A 10 -5.36 -13.60 1.71
C LEU A 10 -4.06 -13.66 0.87
N GLU A 11 -4.17 -13.62 -0.44
CA GLU A 11 -3.02 -13.58 -1.35
C GLU A 11 -2.14 -12.34 -1.15
N LEU A 12 -0.86 -12.46 -1.56
CA LEU A 12 0.14 -11.42 -1.38
C LEU A 12 -0.27 -10.10 -2.04
N SER A 13 -0.70 -9.16 -1.22
CA SER A 13 -0.99 -7.78 -1.63
C SER A 13 -0.83 -6.80 -0.46
N GLY A 14 -0.52 -5.53 -0.80
CA GLY A 14 -0.47 -4.46 0.22
C GLY A 14 -1.81 -4.23 0.90
N GLY A 15 -2.91 -4.40 0.18
CA GLY A 15 -4.26 -4.24 0.73
C GLY A 15 -4.60 -5.31 1.77
N VAL A 16 -4.24 -6.57 1.54
CA VAL A 16 -4.40 -7.65 2.50
C VAL A 16 -3.56 -7.39 3.76
N LYS A 17 -2.28 -6.98 3.59
CA LYS A 17 -1.40 -6.62 4.71
C LYS A 17 -2.06 -5.59 5.63
N VAL A 18 -2.59 -4.50 5.08
CA VAL A 18 -3.26 -3.45 5.86
C VAL A 18 -4.44 -3.99 6.66
N VAL A 19 -5.28 -4.82 6.03
CA VAL A 19 -6.44 -5.43 6.70
C VAL A 19 -6.00 -6.34 7.85
N VAL A 20 -4.95 -7.13 7.66
CA VAL A 20 -4.40 -8.00 8.71
C VAL A 20 -3.80 -7.18 9.85
N GLU A 21 -3.09 -6.10 9.56
CA GLU A 21 -2.54 -5.18 10.57
C GLU A 21 -3.66 -4.50 11.39
N HIS A 22 -4.76 -4.06 10.73
CA HIS A 22 -5.94 -3.55 11.45
C HIS A 22 -6.56 -4.62 12.34
N ALA A 23 -6.77 -5.82 11.82
CA ALA A 23 -7.37 -6.93 12.56
C ALA A 23 -6.51 -7.34 13.76
N ALA A 24 -5.20 -7.46 13.58
CA ALA A 24 -4.24 -7.77 14.63
C ALA A 24 -4.22 -6.70 15.73
N GLY A 25 -4.17 -5.43 15.33
CA GLY A 25 -4.16 -4.30 16.25
C GLY A 25 -5.46 -4.19 17.07
N LEU A 26 -6.62 -4.35 16.43
CA LEU A 26 -7.92 -4.37 17.12
C LEU A 26 -8.03 -5.56 18.07
N LYS A 27 -7.53 -6.74 17.69
CA LYS A 27 -7.47 -7.89 18.60
C LYS A 27 -6.60 -7.61 19.81
N ALA A 28 -5.43 -7.01 19.62
CA ALA A 28 -4.53 -6.63 20.71
C ALA A 28 -5.17 -5.62 21.69
N ARG A 29 -6.15 -4.83 21.21
CA ARG A 29 -6.96 -3.91 22.01
C ARG A 29 -8.20 -4.56 22.65
N GLY A 30 -8.32 -5.89 22.60
CA GLY A 30 -9.36 -6.66 23.29
C GLY A 30 -10.66 -6.85 22.48
N HIS A 31 -10.67 -6.61 21.18
CA HIS A 31 -11.80 -6.95 20.32
C HIS A 31 -11.73 -8.42 19.89
N ASP A 32 -12.89 -9.05 19.67
CA ASP A 32 -12.99 -10.36 19.01
C ASP A 32 -13.01 -10.14 17.49
N VAL A 33 -11.89 -10.43 16.83
CA VAL A 33 -11.69 -10.13 15.41
C VAL A 33 -11.51 -11.42 14.62
N VAL A 34 -12.18 -11.49 13.47
CA VAL A 34 -12.08 -12.60 12.51
C VAL A 34 -11.89 -12.05 11.09
N LEU A 35 -11.05 -12.71 10.31
CA LEU A 35 -10.99 -12.54 8.86
C LEU A 35 -11.88 -13.60 8.21
N VAL A 36 -12.80 -13.18 7.36
CA VAL A 36 -13.66 -14.08 6.59
C VAL A 36 -13.24 -13.99 5.13
N THR A 37 -12.92 -15.12 4.51
CA THR A 37 -12.36 -15.15 3.16
C THR A 37 -12.82 -16.38 2.38
N ARG A 38 -12.73 -16.34 1.05
CA ARG A 38 -12.94 -17.51 0.19
C ARG A 38 -11.65 -18.30 -0.07
N ASP A 39 -10.48 -17.66 0.11
CA ASP A 39 -9.16 -18.29 0.04
C ASP A 39 -8.29 -17.80 1.19
N GLY A 40 -8.02 -18.70 2.13
CA GLY A 40 -7.27 -18.42 3.36
C GLY A 40 -5.77 -18.63 3.26
N ARG A 41 -5.21 -18.88 2.08
CA ARG A 41 -3.75 -19.08 1.91
C ARG A 41 -2.98 -17.78 2.22
N HIS A 42 -2.02 -17.83 3.15
CA HIS A 42 -1.32 -16.65 3.65
C HIS A 42 0.15 -16.92 4.06
N ASP A 43 0.84 -17.83 3.40
CA ASP A 43 2.22 -18.24 3.74
C ASP A 43 3.24 -17.08 3.77
N TRP A 44 2.90 -15.95 3.15
CA TRP A 44 3.73 -14.76 3.05
C TRP A 44 3.57 -13.78 4.23
N LEU A 45 2.52 -13.95 5.06
CA LEU A 45 2.16 -13.02 6.14
C LEU A 45 1.73 -13.79 7.38
N ASP A 46 2.22 -13.37 8.55
CA ASP A 46 1.67 -13.84 9.82
C ASP A 46 0.29 -13.23 10.06
N VAL A 47 -0.69 -14.09 10.34
CA VAL A 47 -2.09 -13.69 10.57
C VAL A 47 -2.48 -14.08 11.99
N PRO A 48 -2.28 -13.19 12.98
CA PRO A 48 -2.47 -13.50 14.39
C PRO A 48 -3.94 -13.50 14.84
N VAL A 49 -4.90 -13.47 13.92
CA VAL A 49 -6.34 -13.55 14.16
C VAL A 49 -6.92 -14.80 13.54
N ARG A 50 -8.13 -15.18 13.98
CA ARG A 50 -8.83 -16.33 13.39
C ARG A 50 -9.18 -16.04 11.93
N VAL A 51 -8.88 -16.98 11.04
CA VAL A 51 -9.34 -17.01 9.66
C VAL A 51 -10.51 -17.96 9.56
N HIS A 52 -11.60 -17.51 8.96
CA HIS A 52 -12.81 -18.29 8.68
C HIS A 52 -12.99 -18.36 7.15
N GLU A 53 -12.62 -19.51 6.59
CA GLU A 53 -12.76 -19.75 5.17
C GLU A 53 -14.19 -20.20 4.85
N VAL A 54 -14.80 -19.57 3.83
CA VAL A 54 -16.20 -19.79 3.44
C VAL A 54 -16.33 -19.93 1.94
N PRO A 55 -17.27 -20.75 1.42
CA PRO A 55 -17.47 -20.91 -0.01
C PRO A 55 -18.12 -19.68 -0.68
N ALA A 56 -18.89 -18.91 0.08
CA ALA A 56 -19.58 -17.70 -0.37
C ALA A 56 -19.82 -16.76 0.81
N PHE A 57 -20.11 -15.49 0.52
CA PHE A 57 -20.44 -14.49 1.54
C PHE A 57 -21.96 -14.30 1.59
N ASP A 58 -22.65 -15.04 2.45
CA ASP A 58 -24.09 -14.96 2.64
C ASP A 58 -24.50 -15.08 4.11
N ALA A 59 -25.79 -15.06 4.38
CA ALA A 59 -26.33 -15.09 5.74
C ALA A 59 -26.04 -16.42 6.48
N SER A 60 -25.73 -17.50 5.79
CA SER A 60 -25.43 -18.81 6.39
C SER A 60 -23.94 -18.95 6.75
N THR A 61 -23.07 -18.21 6.09
CA THR A 61 -21.60 -18.35 6.18
C THR A 61 -20.95 -17.19 6.93
N LEU A 62 -21.50 -15.97 6.84
CA LEU A 62 -20.97 -14.84 7.57
C LEU A 62 -21.33 -14.92 9.07
N PRO A 63 -20.35 -14.72 9.98
CA PRO A 63 -20.61 -14.74 11.40
C PRO A 63 -21.47 -13.54 11.83
N GLU A 64 -22.25 -13.70 12.91
CA GLU A 64 -22.85 -12.56 13.58
C GLU A 64 -21.78 -11.70 14.25
N ALA A 65 -21.81 -10.40 13.97
CA ALA A 65 -20.84 -9.45 14.51
C ALA A 65 -21.47 -8.10 14.85
N ASP A 66 -20.77 -7.29 15.62
CA ASP A 66 -21.15 -5.89 15.84
C ASP A 66 -20.83 -5.05 14.61
N VAL A 67 -19.72 -5.41 13.91
CA VAL A 67 -19.23 -4.71 12.73
C VAL A 67 -18.77 -5.71 11.67
N HIS A 68 -19.21 -5.48 10.43
CA HIS A 68 -18.58 -6.06 9.23
C HIS A 68 -17.84 -4.98 8.45
N VAL A 69 -16.63 -5.28 7.99
CA VAL A 69 -15.84 -4.43 7.10
C VAL A 69 -15.62 -5.18 5.79
N ALA A 70 -16.33 -4.77 4.74
CA ALA A 70 -16.10 -5.24 3.37
C ALA A 70 -14.89 -4.52 2.79
N THR A 71 -13.89 -5.25 2.32
CA THR A 71 -12.56 -4.67 2.00
C THR A 71 -12.29 -4.47 0.51
N TRP A 72 -13.19 -4.92 -0.32
CA TRP A 72 -13.11 -4.78 -1.77
C TRP A 72 -14.51 -4.86 -2.38
N PHE A 73 -14.75 -4.24 -3.55
CA PHE A 73 -16.10 -4.13 -4.14
C PHE A 73 -16.87 -5.47 -4.23
N PRO A 74 -16.26 -6.64 -4.57
CA PRO A 74 -17.03 -7.89 -4.64
C PRO A 74 -17.60 -8.36 -3.29
N THR A 75 -17.01 -7.89 -2.19
CA THR A 75 -17.47 -8.30 -0.85
C THR A 75 -18.62 -7.41 -0.33
N VAL A 76 -18.82 -6.23 -0.91
CA VAL A 76 -19.72 -5.20 -0.37
C VAL A 76 -21.18 -5.64 -0.44
N VAL A 77 -21.68 -5.95 -1.63
CA VAL A 77 -23.08 -6.31 -1.84
C VAL A 77 -23.46 -7.59 -1.09
N PRO A 78 -22.66 -8.68 -1.14
CA PRO A 78 -22.92 -9.87 -0.35
C PRO A 78 -23.01 -9.60 1.16
N VAL A 79 -22.07 -8.81 1.71
CA VAL A 79 -22.06 -8.48 3.14
C VAL A 79 -23.29 -7.65 3.54
N VAL A 80 -23.69 -6.69 2.71
CA VAL A 80 -24.91 -5.88 2.95
C VAL A 80 -26.16 -6.77 2.92
N ASN A 81 -26.27 -7.66 1.95
CA ASN A 81 -27.42 -8.54 1.77
C ASN A 81 -27.54 -9.61 2.88
N ALA A 82 -26.42 -10.06 3.41
CA ALA A 82 -26.39 -11.06 4.49
C ALA A 82 -27.01 -10.56 5.81
N ARG A 83 -26.96 -9.26 6.09
CA ARG A 83 -27.54 -8.61 7.30
C ARG A 83 -27.08 -9.27 8.61
N ARG A 84 -25.81 -9.67 8.72
CA ARG A 84 -25.25 -10.39 9.87
C ARG A 84 -24.46 -9.49 10.84
N ALA A 85 -24.48 -8.18 10.63
CA ALA A 85 -23.83 -7.21 11.51
C ALA A 85 -24.74 -6.00 11.77
N ALA A 86 -24.60 -5.42 12.98
CA ALA A 86 -25.29 -4.19 13.33
C ALA A 86 -24.78 -2.99 12.50
N ARG A 87 -23.53 -3.01 12.06
CA ARG A 87 -22.88 -1.97 11.27
C ARG A 87 -22.02 -2.60 10.17
N ILE A 88 -22.07 -2.00 9.00
CA ILE A 88 -21.30 -2.43 7.83
C ILE A 88 -20.53 -1.23 7.30
N PHE A 89 -19.26 -1.43 7.00
CA PHE A 89 -18.39 -0.43 6.39
C PHE A 89 -17.79 -0.99 5.08
N HIS A 90 -17.58 -0.11 4.11
CA HIS A 90 -16.78 -0.40 2.93
C HIS A 90 -15.40 0.22 3.11
N PHE A 91 -14.34 -0.59 3.22
CA PHE A 91 -12.96 -0.13 3.27
C PHE A 91 -12.41 0.03 1.85
N CYS A 92 -12.40 1.26 1.36
CA CYS A 92 -12.00 1.62 0.01
C CYS A 92 -10.48 1.88 -0.03
N GLN A 93 -9.73 0.92 -0.54
CA GLN A 93 -8.27 1.01 -0.69
C GLN A 93 -7.84 1.65 -2.01
N GLY A 94 -8.77 1.97 -2.87
CA GLY A 94 -8.66 2.66 -4.14
C GLY A 94 -10.05 2.94 -4.68
N TYR A 95 -10.15 3.44 -5.91
CA TYR A 95 -11.37 3.47 -6.68
C TYR A 95 -11.15 2.75 -8.00
N GLU A 96 -11.79 1.60 -8.16
CA GLU A 96 -11.44 0.62 -9.18
C GLU A 96 -12.08 0.90 -10.55
N ALA A 97 -13.14 1.73 -10.61
CA ALA A 97 -13.89 1.96 -11.85
C ALA A 97 -13.06 2.49 -13.04
N PRO A 98 -12.04 3.36 -12.86
CA PRO A 98 -11.22 3.82 -13.98
C PRO A 98 -10.14 2.83 -14.41
N HIS A 99 -9.97 1.69 -13.72
CA HIS A 99 -8.89 0.76 -14.04
C HIS A 99 -9.25 -0.13 -15.25
N PRO A 100 -8.45 -0.19 -16.31
CA PRO A 100 -8.77 -0.96 -17.51
C PRO A 100 -9.04 -2.45 -17.25
N HIS A 101 -8.34 -3.06 -16.29
CA HIS A 101 -8.50 -4.47 -15.95
C HIS A 101 -9.81 -4.79 -15.20
N THR A 102 -10.53 -3.77 -14.71
CA THR A 102 -11.82 -3.92 -14.03
C THR A 102 -13.02 -3.45 -14.87
N PHE A 103 -12.81 -2.95 -16.11
CA PHE A 103 -13.91 -2.48 -16.96
C PHE A 103 -15.00 -3.51 -17.19
N HIS A 104 -14.66 -4.80 -17.29
CA HIS A 104 -15.62 -5.88 -17.42
C HIS A 104 -16.47 -6.11 -16.16
N ARG A 105 -16.14 -5.48 -15.02
CA ARG A 105 -16.85 -5.53 -13.73
C ARG A 105 -17.42 -4.18 -13.30
N LEU A 106 -17.53 -3.22 -14.21
CA LEU A 106 -17.93 -1.84 -13.87
C LEU A 106 -19.30 -1.80 -13.18
N GLU A 107 -20.26 -2.58 -13.64
CA GLU A 107 -21.61 -2.65 -13.04
C GLU A 107 -21.56 -3.11 -11.58
N GLU A 108 -20.76 -4.13 -11.28
CA GLU A 108 -20.55 -4.65 -9.93
C GLU A 108 -19.87 -3.61 -9.02
N ILE A 109 -18.87 -2.89 -9.55
CA ILE A 109 -18.21 -1.80 -8.84
C ILE A 109 -19.22 -0.69 -8.52
N GLU A 110 -19.98 -0.25 -9.50
CA GLU A 110 -21.01 0.78 -9.35
C GLU A 110 -22.05 0.37 -8.31
N GLU A 111 -22.52 -0.89 -8.32
CA GLU A 111 -23.46 -1.40 -7.35
C GLU A 111 -22.90 -1.40 -5.93
N ALA A 112 -21.65 -1.79 -5.75
CA ALA A 112 -20.95 -1.76 -4.47
C ALA A 112 -20.85 -0.34 -3.90
N TYR A 113 -20.43 0.62 -4.72
CA TYR A 113 -20.30 2.02 -4.28
C TYR A 113 -21.64 2.73 -4.04
N ARG A 114 -22.73 2.28 -4.70
CA ARG A 114 -24.12 2.79 -4.46
C ARG A 114 -24.72 2.31 -3.15
N GLN A 115 -24.12 1.33 -2.46
CA GLN A 115 -24.62 0.90 -1.15
C GLN A 115 -24.58 2.07 -0.14
N LYS A 116 -25.70 2.27 0.59
CA LYS A 116 -25.84 3.33 1.60
C LYS A 116 -25.17 2.95 2.93
N ILE A 117 -23.88 2.67 2.89
CA ILE A 117 -23.05 2.34 4.04
C ILE A 117 -21.86 3.30 4.11
N PRO A 118 -21.29 3.55 5.31
CA PRO A 118 -20.08 4.35 5.47
C PRO A 118 -18.91 3.78 4.69
N LYS A 119 -18.13 4.66 4.05
CA LYS A 119 -16.94 4.32 3.28
C LYS A 119 -15.69 4.85 3.97
N LEU A 120 -14.74 3.97 4.26
CA LEU A 120 -13.45 4.28 4.86
C LEU A 120 -12.42 4.41 3.73
N LEU A 121 -11.94 5.61 3.48
CA LEU A 121 -11.06 5.93 2.35
C LEU A 121 -9.61 6.01 2.82
N VAL A 122 -8.71 5.27 2.22
CA VAL A 122 -7.28 5.24 2.60
C VAL A 122 -6.55 6.56 2.33
N SER A 123 -7.14 7.46 1.56
CA SER A 123 -6.54 8.77 1.28
C SER A 123 -7.62 9.80 0.89
N ALA A 124 -7.36 11.07 1.23
CA ALA A 124 -8.26 12.17 0.94
C ALA A 124 -8.47 12.44 -0.57
N HIS A 125 -7.52 12.05 -1.42
CA HIS A 125 -7.66 12.22 -2.89
C HIS A 125 -8.80 11.38 -3.48
N LEU A 126 -9.31 10.37 -2.75
CA LEU A 126 -10.47 9.57 -3.18
C LEU A 126 -11.79 10.33 -2.98
N LEU A 127 -11.84 11.32 -2.07
CA LEU A 127 -13.07 12.09 -1.82
C LEU A 127 -13.66 12.72 -3.09
N PRO A 128 -12.92 13.52 -3.87
CA PRO A 128 -13.47 14.16 -5.06
C PRO A 128 -13.88 13.18 -6.17
N LEU A 129 -13.41 11.92 -6.11
CA LEU A 129 -13.80 10.88 -7.06
C LEU A 129 -15.13 10.22 -6.70
N LEU A 130 -15.52 10.28 -5.42
CA LEU A 130 -16.64 9.51 -4.86
C LEU A 130 -17.76 10.41 -4.34
N GLU A 131 -17.41 11.54 -3.71
CA GLU A 131 -18.37 12.49 -3.14
C GLU A 131 -19.19 13.15 -4.25
N GLY A 132 -20.50 13.24 -4.05
CA GLY A 132 -21.42 13.72 -5.08
C GLY A 132 -21.83 12.67 -6.14
N ARG A 133 -21.07 11.60 -6.29
CA ARG A 133 -21.39 10.47 -7.19
C ARG A 133 -22.07 9.31 -6.47
N TYR A 134 -21.65 9.03 -5.24
CA TYR A 134 -22.15 7.90 -4.44
C TYR A 134 -22.62 8.37 -3.07
N PRO A 135 -23.53 7.61 -2.41
CA PRO A 135 -23.96 7.92 -1.07
C PRO A 135 -22.82 7.75 -0.06
N GLY A 136 -22.68 8.73 0.87
CA GLY A 136 -21.80 8.67 2.03
C GLY A 136 -22.46 7.99 3.24
N PRO A 137 -21.90 8.18 4.45
CA PRO A 137 -20.79 9.08 4.74
C PRO A 137 -19.42 8.55 4.30
N PHE A 138 -18.49 9.47 4.05
CA PHE A 138 -17.09 9.16 3.71
C PHE A 138 -16.18 9.57 4.87
N HIS A 139 -15.29 8.67 5.26
CA HIS A 139 -14.32 8.89 6.33
C HIS A 139 -12.91 8.62 5.80
N VAL A 140 -12.04 9.62 5.83
CA VAL A 140 -10.63 9.40 5.48
C VAL A 140 -9.96 8.65 6.65
N LEU A 141 -9.44 7.47 6.34
CA LEU A 141 -8.69 6.59 7.22
C LEU A 141 -7.31 6.38 6.57
N PRO A 142 -6.31 7.25 6.85
CA PRO A 142 -5.01 7.16 6.20
C PRO A 142 -4.37 5.79 6.38
N GLN A 143 -3.55 5.38 5.42
CA GLN A 143 -2.71 4.20 5.60
C GLN A 143 -1.79 4.37 6.81
N ALA A 144 -1.40 3.25 7.39
CA ALA A 144 -0.46 3.21 8.49
C ALA A 144 0.62 2.16 8.24
N ILE A 145 1.74 2.35 8.91
CA ILE A 145 2.84 1.37 8.96
C ILE A 145 3.33 1.24 10.40
N SER A 146 3.92 0.10 10.72
CA SER A 146 4.72 -0.06 11.93
C SER A 146 6.12 0.52 11.67
N ALA A 147 6.28 1.85 11.87
CA ALA A 147 7.56 2.50 11.67
C ALA A 147 8.70 1.86 12.50
N ARG A 148 8.37 1.22 13.61
CA ARG A 148 9.33 0.51 14.46
C ARG A 148 9.90 -0.72 13.75
N ASP A 149 9.07 -1.48 13.03
CA ASP A 149 9.50 -2.72 12.36
C ASP A 149 10.44 -2.42 11.18
N PHE A 150 10.28 -1.23 10.58
CA PHE A 150 11.13 -0.74 9.50
C PHE A 150 12.32 0.10 9.98
N ALA A 151 12.47 0.37 11.28
CA ALA A 151 13.53 1.23 11.77
C ALA A 151 14.92 0.72 11.33
N PRO A 152 15.78 1.60 10.76
CA PRO A 152 17.06 1.17 10.22
C PRO A 152 18.02 0.75 11.35
N PRO A 153 18.86 -0.28 11.11
CA PRO A 153 19.84 -0.75 12.09
C PRO A 153 20.96 0.30 12.34
N ASP A 154 21.18 1.20 11.39
CA ASP A 154 22.13 2.33 11.49
C ASP A 154 21.36 3.64 11.26
N PRO A 155 20.77 4.24 12.28
CA PRO A 155 20.03 5.49 12.15
C PRO A 155 20.94 6.71 11.83
N GLU A 156 22.22 6.65 12.18
CA GLU A 156 23.21 7.73 12.00
C GLU A 156 23.88 7.72 10.63
N ARG A 157 23.54 6.76 9.77
CA ARG A 157 24.11 6.68 8.42
C ARG A 157 23.85 7.98 7.64
N ALA A 158 24.94 8.67 7.25
CA ALA A 158 24.90 10.01 6.67
C ALA A 158 25.10 10.05 5.15
N ARG A 159 25.33 8.93 4.48
CA ARG A 159 25.62 8.89 3.04
C ARG A 159 25.22 7.55 2.39
N PRO A 160 25.00 7.54 1.05
CA PRO A 160 24.79 6.32 0.29
C PRO A 160 26.01 5.37 0.33
N ARG A 161 25.76 4.09 0.03
CA ARG A 161 26.83 3.08 -0.20
C ARG A 161 27.62 3.36 -1.48
N ARG A 162 28.70 2.62 -1.67
CA ARG A 162 29.47 2.60 -2.93
C ARG A 162 29.73 1.14 -3.33
N PRO A 163 29.21 0.67 -4.47
CA PRO A 163 28.21 1.33 -5.33
C PRO A 163 26.85 1.49 -4.65
N PRO A 164 26.10 2.57 -4.97
CA PRO A 164 24.78 2.78 -4.40
C PRO A 164 23.75 1.81 -4.97
N VAL A 165 22.73 1.48 -4.16
CA VAL A 165 21.68 0.53 -4.47
C VAL A 165 20.34 1.26 -4.64
N LEU A 166 19.77 1.18 -5.84
CA LEU A 166 18.43 1.68 -6.16
C LEU A 166 17.41 0.55 -6.02
N GLY A 167 16.33 0.80 -5.31
CA GLY A 167 15.23 -0.15 -5.12
C GLY A 167 14.03 0.18 -6.00
N VAL A 168 13.32 -0.86 -6.48
CA VAL A 168 12.04 -0.73 -7.17
C VAL A 168 11.13 -1.89 -6.76
N VAL A 169 9.92 -1.60 -6.26
CA VAL A 169 8.96 -2.59 -5.74
C VAL A 169 7.70 -2.62 -6.60
N GLY A 170 7.21 -3.82 -6.87
CA GLY A 170 5.94 -4.06 -7.54
C GLY A 170 6.08 -4.89 -8.82
N PRO A 171 4.96 -5.46 -9.32
CA PRO A 171 4.97 -6.28 -10.53
C PRO A 171 5.16 -5.42 -11.78
N PHE A 172 6.03 -5.89 -12.68
CA PHE A 172 6.28 -5.25 -13.97
C PHE A 172 5.05 -5.32 -14.88
N GLU A 173 4.28 -6.39 -14.75
CA GLU A 173 3.06 -6.69 -15.52
C GLU A 173 1.87 -5.78 -15.15
N ALA A 174 1.97 -5.01 -14.06
CA ALA A 174 0.96 -4.03 -13.68
C ALA A 174 1.32 -2.65 -14.25
N PRO A 175 0.68 -2.20 -15.35
CA PRO A 175 1.06 -0.95 -16.04
C PRO A 175 1.02 0.28 -15.12
N LEU A 176 0.06 0.31 -14.17
CA LEU A 176 -0.09 1.40 -13.20
C LEU A 176 1.09 1.54 -12.24
N LYS A 177 1.86 0.48 -12.01
CA LYS A 177 3.07 0.53 -11.18
C LYS A 177 4.24 1.23 -11.88
N GLY A 178 4.18 1.41 -13.20
CA GLY A 178 5.17 2.18 -13.95
C GLY A 178 6.59 1.63 -13.92
N ILE A 179 6.79 0.36 -13.54
CA ILE A 179 8.12 -0.24 -13.32
C ILE A 179 9.08 0.03 -14.48
N GLY A 180 8.60 -0.05 -15.74
CA GLY A 180 9.39 0.27 -16.90
C GLY A 180 9.95 1.70 -16.95
N VAL A 181 9.34 2.65 -16.22
CA VAL A 181 9.88 4.03 -16.09
C VAL A 181 11.11 4.02 -15.20
N ALA A 182 11.06 3.34 -14.06
CA ALA A 182 12.21 3.21 -13.16
C ALA A 182 13.37 2.44 -13.82
N LEU A 183 13.07 1.36 -14.54
CA LEU A 183 14.11 0.61 -15.28
C LEU A 183 14.84 1.51 -16.29
N ARG A 184 14.08 2.35 -17.05
CA ARG A 184 14.69 3.35 -17.95
C ARG A 184 15.49 4.42 -17.20
N ALA A 185 15.04 4.83 -15.99
CA ALA A 185 15.78 5.79 -15.18
C ALA A 185 17.14 5.20 -14.73
N VAL A 186 17.16 3.95 -14.29
CA VAL A 186 18.41 3.23 -13.94
C VAL A 186 19.33 3.07 -15.16
N ALA A 187 18.78 2.71 -16.32
CA ALA A 187 19.57 2.62 -17.57
C ALA A 187 20.26 3.95 -17.88
N LYS A 188 19.52 5.09 -17.79
CA LYS A 188 20.09 6.43 -18.01
C LYS A 188 21.22 6.79 -17.01
N LEU A 189 21.10 6.38 -15.77
CA LEU A 189 22.18 6.57 -14.78
C LEU A 189 23.44 5.81 -15.18
N ARG A 190 23.30 4.56 -15.61
CA ARG A 190 24.40 3.71 -16.09
C ARG A 190 25.04 4.21 -17.38
N GLU A 191 24.21 4.62 -18.36
CA GLU A 191 24.66 5.27 -19.60
C GLU A 191 25.45 6.55 -19.33
N GLY A 192 25.08 7.30 -18.27
CA GLY A 192 25.80 8.45 -17.76
C GLY A 192 27.09 8.12 -16.97
N GLY A 193 27.53 6.86 -17.00
CA GLY A 193 28.79 6.42 -16.35
C GLY A 193 28.68 6.14 -14.85
N ARG A 194 27.48 6.07 -14.27
CA ARG A 194 27.30 5.81 -12.84
C ARG A 194 27.27 4.31 -12.56
N ASP A 195 28.12 3.86 -11.65
CA ASP A 195 28.08 2.51 -11.11
C ASP A 195 26.98 2.43 -10.05
N VAL A 196 25.76 2.06 -10.48
CA VAL A 196 24.60 1.88 -9.61
C VAL A 196 24.06 0.46 -9.73
N ARG A 197 23.63 -0.11 -8.61
CA ARG A 197 22.97 -1.42 -8.56
C ARG A 197 21.47 -1.26 -8.48
N LEU A 198 20.75 -2.16 -9.13
CA LEU A 198 19.28 -2.24 -9.11
C LEU A 198 18.83 -3.46 -8.33
N HIS A 199 18.13 -3.26 -7.24
CA HIS A 199 17.42 -4.31 -6.50
C HIS A 199 15.93 -4.22 -6.74
N ARG A 200 15.34 -5.33 -7.20
CA ARG A 200 13.92 -5.45 -7.46
C ARG A 200 13.25 -6.35 -6.43
N ALA A 201 12.02 -5.99 -6.01
CA ALA A 201 11.13 -6.90 -5.29
C ALA A 201 9.75 -6.93 -5.97
N SER A 202 9.20 -8.12 -6.17
CA SER A 202 7.90 -8.31 -6.83
C SER A 202 7.19 -9.55 -6.30
N ALA A 203 5.85 -9.51 -6.30
CA ALA A 203 5.02 -10.70 -6.05
C ALA A 203 5.07 -11.70 -7.22
N LEU A 204 5.43 -11.24 -8.43
CA LEU A 204 5.54 -12.07 -9.62
C LEU A 204 7.01 -12.39 -9.95
N PRO A 205 7.28 -13.51 -10.62
CA PRO A 205 8.64 -13.87 -11.03
C PRO A 205 9.19 -12.89 -12.07
N LEU A 206 10.51 -12.79 -12.13
CA LEU A 206 11.20 -11.96 -13.12
C LEU A 206 11.03 -12.54 -14.53
N THR A 207 10.39 -11.77 -15.40
CA THR A 207 10.14 -12.18 -16.80
C THR A 207 11.26 -11.75 -17.76
N GLU A 208 11.33 -12.40 -18.92
CA GLU A 208 12.26 -11.99 -19.99
C GLU A 208 11.96 -10.59 -20.51
N ALA A 209 10.67 -10.21 -20.60
CA ALA A 209 10.24 -8.88 -21.01
C ALA A 209 10.75 -7.78 -20.05
N GLU A 210 10.74 -8.05 -18.74
CA GLU A 210 11.32 -7.16 -17.73
C GLU A 210 12.85 -7.11 -17.86
N ARG A 211 13.54 -8.27 -17.99
CA ARG A 211 15.00 -8.35 -18.19
C ARG A 211 15.47 -7.55 -19.39
N ALA A 212 14.73 -7.63 -20.49
CA ALA A 212 15.03 -6.89 -21.73
C ALA A 212 14.91 -5.36 -21.56
N ARG A 213 14.12 -4.90 -20.58
CA ARG A 213 13.96 -3.48 -20.25
C ARG A 213 15.00 -2.95 -19.27
N GLY A 214 15.64 -3.84 -18.50
CA GLY A 214 16.67 -3.50 -17.54
C GLY A 214 16.86 -4.62 -16.51
N ALA A 215 17.86 -5.48 -16.73
CA ALA A 215 18.14 -6.57 -15.82
C ALA A 215 18.53 -6.03 -14.42
N PRO A 216 17.89 -6.49 -13.34
CA PRO A 216 18.29 -6.15 -11.98
C PRO A 216 19.57 -6.92 -11.58
N ASP A 217 20.36 -6.31 -10.70
CA ASP A 217 21.51 -6.97 -10.06
C ASP A 217 21.06 -7.96 -8.97
N ALA A 218 19.91 -7.69 -8.35
CA ALA A 218 19.25 -8.59 -7.42
C ALA A 218 17.72 -8.56 -7.61
N TYR A 219 17.10 -9.73 -7.53
CA TYR A 219 15.65 -9.88 -7.65
C TYR A 219 15.10 -10.73 -6.50
N SER A 220 14.16 -10.17 -5.77
CA SER A 220 13.44 -10.83 -4.69
C SER A 220 12.01 -11.13 -5.12
N HIS A 221 11.71 -12.42 -5.33
CA HIS A 221 10.37 -12.89 -5.69
C HIS A 221 9.58 -13.26 -4.45
N ALA A 222 8.35 -12.76 -4.35
CA ALA A 222 7.38 -13.09 -3.32
C ALA A 222 7.95 -13.03 -1.89
N LEU A 223 8.71 -11.95 -1.57
CA LEU A 223 9.27 -11.77 -0.24
C LEU A 223 8.18 -11.81 0.82
N PRO A 224 8.34 -12.58 1.89
CA PRO A 224 7.48 -12.50 3.06
C PRO A 224 7.47 -11.08 3.64
N ALA A 225 6.34 -10.66 4.21
CA ALA A 225 6.21 -9.32 4.78
C ALA A 225 7.29 -9.01 5.84
N ALA A 226 7.66 -10.01 6.66
CA ALA A 226 8.71 -9.90 7.67
C ALA A 226 10.12 -9.67 7.09
N ALA A 227 10.37 -10.01 5.83
CA ALA A 227 11.65 -9.80 5.15
C ALA A 227 11.77 -8.42 4.47
N MET A 228 10.65 -7.71 4.28
CA MET A 228 10.63 -6.41 3.62
C MET A 228 11.48 -5.34 4.33
N PRO A 229 11.50 -5.22 5.67
CA PRO A 229 12.39 -4.27 6.35
C PRO A 229 13.86 -4.46 5.98
N ALA A 230 14.36 -5.68 6.01
CA ALA A 230 15.75 -6.00 5.65
C ALA A 230 16.05 -5.67 4.17
N TRP A 231 15.08 -5.90 3.28
CA TRP A 231 15.20 -5.52 1.87
C TRP A 231 15.34 -4.01 1.70
N TYR A 232 14.49 -3.20 2.36
CA TYR A 232 14.62 -1.74 2.33
C TYR A 232 15.94 -1.25 2.94
N HIS A 233 16.40 -1.84 4.05
CA HIS A 233 17.68 -1.47 4.67
C HIS A 233 18.86 -1.68 3.71
N GLY A 234 18.72 -2.55 2.71
CA GLY A 234 19.68 -2.76 1.63
C GLY A 234 19.75 -1.64 0.60
N LEU A 235 18.83 -0.69 0.60
CA LEU A 235 18.71 0.35 -0.41
C LEU A 235 19.39 1.67 0.01
N ASP A 236 19.65 2.50 -0.99
CA ASP A 236 20.10 3.89 -0.84
C ASP A 236 19.05 4.89 -1.34
N VAL A 237 18.26 4.52 -2.35
CA VAL A 237 17.14 5.29 -2.87
C VAL A 237 16.06 4.32 -3.35
N LEU A 238 14.79 4.59 -3.04
CA LEU A 238 13.64 3.92 -3.65
C LEU A 238 13.15 4.75 -4.84
N LEU A 239 12.96 4.11 -5.99
CA LEU A 239 12.27 4.66 -7.15
C LEU A 239 10.84 4.12 -7.17
N HIS A 240 9.84 5.00 -7.08
CA HIS A 240 8.43 4.61 -7.07
C HIS A 240 7.67 5.30 -8.21
N PRO A 241 7.62 4.69 -9.41
CA PRO A 241 7.18 5.32 -10.65
C PRO A 241 5.68 5.17 -10.94
N SER A 242 4.83 4.91 -9.96
CA SER A 242 3.40 4.65 -10.15
C SER A 242 2.70 5.75 -10.93
N PHE A 243 1.72 5.35 -11.75
CA PHE A 243 0.79 6.26 -12.39
C PHE A 243 -0.41 6.54 -11.49
N ASP A 244 -1.22 7.53 -11.85
CA ASP A 244 -2.48 7.85 -11.17
C ASP A 244 -3.43 6.63 -11.20
N ALA A 245 -4.30 6.55 -10.19
CA ALA A 245 -5.19 5.43 -9.88
C ALA A 245 -4.71 4.50 -8.73
N GLU A 246 -3.58 4.78 -8.10
CA GLU A 246 -3.21 4.17 -6.81
C GLU A 246 -4.07 4.73 -5.67
N GLY A 247 -4.42 3.91 -4.70
CA GLY A 247 -5.07 4.37 -3.46
C GLY A 247 -4.12 5.19 -2.59
N PHE A 248 -3.26 4.52 -1.85
CA PHE A 248 -2.07 5.08 -1.19
C PHE A 248 -1.07 3.95 -1.03
N PRO A 249 -0.07 3.85 -1.92
CA PRO A 249 0.87 2.73 -1.89
C PRO A 249 1.75 2.76 -0.63
N LEU A 250 1.90 1.60 0.02
CA LEU A 250 2.75 1.43 1.20
C LEU A 250 4.27 1.56 0.91
N PRO A 251 4.82 1.10 -0.23
CA PRO A 251 6.25 1.07 -0.44
C PRO A 251 6.99 2.39 -0.18
N PRO A 252 6.48 3.58 -0.56
CA PRO A 252 7.10 4.84 -0.18
C PRO A 252 7.16 5.06 1.33
N LEU A 253 6.08 4.76 2.08
CA LEU A 253 6.08 4.89 3.54
C LEU A 253 7.04 3.92 4.21
N GLU A 254 7.08 2.67 3.76
CA GLU A 254 7.99 1.64 4.26
C GLU A 254 9.45 2.04 4.02
N ALA A 255 9.76 2.57 2.83
CA ALA A 255 11.09 3.10 2.52
C ALA A 255 11.47 4.28 3.43
N LEU A 256 10.57 5.25 3.61
CA LEU A 256 10.79 6.38 4.51
C LEU A 256 11.03 5.92 5.95
N ALA A 257 10.25 4.95 6.45
CA ALA A 257 10.44 4.37 7.77
C ALA A 257 11.79 3.64 7.91
N ALA A 258 12.23 2.98 6.84
CA ALA A 258 13.54 2.32 6.75
C ALA A 258 14.70 3.32 6.57
N GLY A 259 14.42 4.61 6.53
CA GLY A 259 15.41 5.65 6.30
C GLY A 259 15.99 5.60 4.89
N VAL A 260 15.17 5.28 3.90
CA VAL A 260 15.54 5.27 2.48
C VAL A 260 14.87 6.47 1.80
N PRO A 261 15.63 7.42 1.27
CA PRO A 261 15.09 8.51 0.45
C PRO A 261 14.32 7.99 -0.76
N VAL A 262 13.23 8.67 -1.11
CA VAL A 262 12.30 8.24 -2.15
C VAL A 262 12.23 9.25 -3.28
N VAL A 263 12.34 8.77 -4.52
CA VAL A 263 11.96 9.48 -5.73
C VAL A 263 10.66 8.86 -6.24
N LEU A 264 9.59 9.64 -6.29
CA LEU A 264 8.27 9.17 -6.69
C LEU A 264 7.64 10.09 -7.75
N THR A 265 6.60 9.59 -8.41
CA THR A 265 5.81 10.39 -9.34
C THR A 265 4.86 11.32 -8.59
N ASP A 266 4.68 12.52 -9.15
CA ASP A 266 3.75 13.52 -8.62
C ASP A 266 2.32 13.16 -9.03
N ILE A 267 1.63 12.40 -8.18
CA ILE A 267 0.25 11.95 -8.37
C ILE A 267 -0.57 12.26 -7.10
N PRO A 268 -1.91 12.42 -7.23
CA PRO A 268 -2.77 12.84 -6.12
C PRO A 268 -2.66 11.97 -4.86
N SER A 269 -2.45 10.66 -5.00
CA SER A 269 -2.30 9.74 -3.87
C SER A 269 -1.10 10.06 -2.97
N PHE A 270 -0.05 10.71 -3.50
CA PHE A 270 1.15 11.10 -2.76
C PHE A 270 1.11 12.56 -2.26
N ALA A 271 0.05 13.31 -2.54
CA ALA A 271 -0.08 14.70 -2.07
C ALA A 271 0.13 14.87 -0.55
N PRO A 272 -0.27 13.91 0.32
CA PRO A 272 -0.03 14.02 1.76
C PRO A 272 1.45 13.91 2.17
N LEU A 273 2.35 13.39 1.33
CA LEU A 273 3.78 13.31 1.66
C LEU A 273 4.42 14.70 1.47
N PRO A 274 5.14 15.26 2.46
CA PRO A 274 5.77 16.56 2.33
C PRO A 274 6.87 16.60 1.26
N ALA A 275 6.99 17.73 0.55
CA ALA A 275 7.98 17.91 -0.50
C ALA A 275 9.45 17.92 0.01
N ASP A 276 9.65 18.14 1.31
CA ASP A 276 10.94 18.04 1.97
C ASP A 276 11.31 16.60 2.39
N ALA A 277 10.38 15.65 2.31
CA ALA A 277 10.61 14.24 2.62
C ALA A 277 10.84 13.38 1.37
N VAL A 278 10.30 13.78 0.20
CA VAL A 278 10.36 13.00 -1.04
C VAL A 278 10.75 13.86 -2.23
N ALA A 279 11.43 13.29 -3.21
CA ALA A 279 11.64 13.92 -4.51
C ALA A 279 10.51 13.55 -5.46
N ARG A 280 9.95 14.54 -6.20
CA ARG A 280 8.80 14.35 -7.08
C ARG A 280 9.17 14.58 -8.52
N VAL A 281 8.64 13.73 -9.41
CA VAL A 281 8.80 13.83 -10.86
C VAL A 281 7.46 13.62 -11.54
N ARG A 282 7.31 14.10 -12.78
CA ARG A 282 6.11 13.82 -13.57
C ARG A 282 5.96 12.31 -13.80
N ALA A 283 4.72 11.83 -13.82
CA ALA A 283 4.43 10.45 -14.21
C ALA A 283 4.98 10.16 -15.62
N GLY A 284 5.73 9.05 -15.74
CA GLY A 284 6.38 8.65 -17.00
C GLY A 284 7.74 9.31 -17.26
N ASP A 285 8.18 10.31 -16.48
CA ASP A 285 9.46 11.00 -16.68
C ASP A 285 10.66 10.21 -16.12
N ALA A 286 11.14 9.25 -16.88
CA ALA A 286 12.34 8.47 -16.53
C ALA A 286 13.60 9.36 -16.41
N SER A 287 13.70 10.43 -17.20
CA SER A 287 14.85 11.35 -17.14
C SER A 287 14.84 12.19 -15.88
N GLY A 288 13.67 12.70 -15.47
CA GLY A 288 13.49 13.39 -14.20
C GLY A 288 13.81 12.47 -13.02
N MET A 289 13.32 11.22 -13.05
CA MET A 289 13.60 10.24 -12.01
C MET A 289 15.09 9.92 -11.89
N ALA A 290 15.78 9.78 -13.01
CA ALA A 290 17.24 9.61 -13.03
C ALA A 290 17.98 10.84 -12.46
N ARG A 291 17.55 12.05 -12.82
CA ARG A 291 18.18 13.29 -12.29
C ARG A 291 18.01 13.43 -10.79
N GLU A 292 16.80 13.20 -10.25
CA GLU A 292 16.55 13.30 -8.81
C GLU A 292 17.29 12.20 -8.04
N ALA A 293 17.34 10.97 -8.57
CA ALA A 293 18.14 9.90 -8.00
C ALA A 293 19.64 10.25 -8.00
N ALA A 294 20.17 10.75 -9.13
CA ALA A 294 21.56 11.22 -9.22
C ALA A 294 21.87 12.29 -8.18
N ARG A 295 21.00 13.28 -8.05
CA ARG A 295 21.15 14.37 -7.08
C ARG A 295 21.24 13.86 -5.64
N LEU A 296 20.35 12.94 -5.24
CA LEU A 296 20.41 12.31 -3.91
C LEU A 296 21.73 11.53 -3.69
N LEU A 297 22.25 10.89 -4.74
CA LEU A 297 23.49 10.11 -4.63
C LEU A 297 24.75 10.97 -4.62
N ASP A 298 24.72 12.15 -5.25
CA ASP A 298 25.86 13.08 -5.36
C ASP A 298 25.95 14.06 -4.20
N GLU A 299 24.83 14.37 -3.54
CA GLU A 299 24.72 15.34 -2.45
C GLU A 299 24.47 14.59 -1.11
N PRO A 300 25.52 14.15 -0.38
CA PRO A 300 25.36 13.39 0.87
C PRO A 300 24.53 14.11 1.93
N ASP A 301 24.67 15.43 2.02
CA ASP A 301 23.92 16.23 3.01
C ASP A 301 22.42 16.24 2.67
N LEU A 302 22.06 16.38 1.40
CA LEU A 302 20.68 16.27 0.95
C LEU A 302 20.13 14.86 1.21
N TRP A 303 20.93 13.81 0.94
CA TRP A 303 20.53 12.43 1.21
C TRP A 303 20.25 12.23 2.70
N ALA A 304 21.13 12.73 3.59
CA ALA A 304 20.96 12.62 5.04
C ALA A 304 19.73 13.41 5.53
N GLU A 305 19.52 14.61 5.02
CA GLU A 305 18.33 15.44 5.31
C GLU A 305 17.03 14.70 4.92
N ARG A 306 16.96 14.21 3.68
CA ARG A 306 15.79 13.46 3.17
C ARG A 306 15.53 12.19 3.97
N ARG A 307 16.59 11.49 4.35
CA ARG A 307 16.52 10.31 5.21
C ARG A 307 15.91 10.65 6.58
N ALA A 308 16.46 11.65 7.27
CA ALA A 308 15.98 12.05 8.60
C ALA A 308 14.51 12.53 8.54
N ARG A 309 14.20 13.39 7.58
CA ARG A 309 12.85 13.92 7.38
C ARG A 309 11.85 12.82 7.01
N GLY A 310 12.25 11.89 6.15
CA GLY A 310 11.44 10.73 5.77
C GLY A 310 11.05 9.86 6.96
N MET A 311 12.01 9.55 7.84
CA MET A 311 11.75 8.79 9.07
C MET A 311 10.80 9.54 10.02
N GLU A 312 10.92 10.86 10.12
CA GLU A 312 9.98 11.67 10.91
C GLU A 312 8.56 11.61 10.36
N VAL A 313 8.42 11.78 9.04
CA VAL A 313 7.14 11.69 8.35
C VAL A 313 6.51 10.31 8.55
N ALA A 314 7.28 9.24 8.37
CA ALA A 314 6.79 7.87 8.54
C ALA A 314 6.22 7.60 9.94
N ARG A 315 6.81 8.17 11.00
CA ARG A 315 6.29 8.07 12.38
C ARG A 315 4.91 8.69 12.55
N SER A 316 4.52 9.63 11.69
CA SER A 316 3.17 10.23 11.74
C SER A 316 2.07 9.30 11.19
N TYR A 317 2.45 8.29 10.42
CA TYR A 317 1.55 7.26 9.88
C TYR A 317 1.45 6.04 10.83
N SER A 318 1.11 6.31 12.08
CA SER A 318 1.05 5.32 13.13
C SER A 318 -0.22 4.46 13.04
N LEU A 319 -0.04 3.15 13.17
CA LEU A 319 -1.16 2.19 13.25
C LEU A 319 -2.09 2.51 14.42
N ASP A 320 -1.56 2.92 15.58
CA ASP A 320 -2.38 3.26 16.76
C ASP A 320 -3.40 4.36 16.47
N ARG A 321 -3.00 5.42 15.75
CA ARG A 321 -3.93 6.49 15.34
C ARG A 321 -5.05 5.99 14.43
N VAL A 322 -4.73 5.06 13.55
CA VAL A 322 -5.72 4.44 12.65
C VAL A 322 -6.69 3.58 13.46
N LEU A 323 -6.17 2.80 14.41
CA LEU A 323 -6.99 1.97 15.29
C LEU A 323 -7.90 2.80 16.19
N ASP A 324 -7.41 3.91 16.78
CA ASP A 324 -8.24 4.85 17.56
C ASP A 324 -9.41 5.37 16.73
N ARG A 325 -9.14 5.72 15.47
CA ARG A 325 -10.18 6.22 14.57
C ARG A 325 -11.17 5.13 14.16
N LEU A 326 -10.70 3.90 13.91
CA LEU A 326 -11.56 2.74 13.63
C LEU A 326 -12.48 2.44 14.82
N GLU A 327 -11.94 2.39 16.05
CA GLU A 327 -12.74 2.17 17.26
C GLU A 327 -13.80 3.26 17.47
N ALA A 328 -13.43 4.52 17.24
CA ALA A 328 -14.36 5.65 17.30
C ALA A 328 -15.50 5.49 16.28
N LEU A 329 -15.18 5.18 15.02
CA LEU A 329 -16.18 4.97 13.97
C LEU A 329 -17.06 3.73 14.24
N PHE A 330 -16.46 2.64 14.69
CA PHE A 330 -17.16 1.39 15.01
C PHE A 330 -18.06 1.51 16.25
N SER A 331 -17.82 2.48 17.12
CA SER A 331 -18.61 2.73 18.33
C SER A 331 -19.70 3.77 18.18
N GLN A 332 -19.66 4.60 17.10
CA GLN A 332 -20.67 5.64 16.88
C GLN A 332 -22.06 5.02 16.70
N LYS A 333 -23.05 5.52 17.44
CA LYS A 333 -24.45 5.18 17.16
C LYS A 333 -24.81 5.73 15.78
N MET A 334 -25.28 4.89 14.88
CA MET A 334 -25.86 5.37 13.62
C MET A 334 -27.16 6.13 13.97
N SER A 335 -27.16 7.43 13.68
CA SER A 335 -28.35 8.29 13.78
C SER A 335 -29.31 8.03 12.62
#